data_a3d9e5df52997eedef68e6a8416475e4
#
_entry.id   a3d9e5df52997eedef68e6a8416475e4
#
_cell.length_a   1.000
_cell.length_b   1.000
_cell.length_c   1.000
_cell.angle_alpha   90.00
_cell.angle_beta   90.00
_cell.angle_gamma   90.00
#
_symmetry.space_group_name_H-M   'P 1'
#
loop_
_entity.id
_entity.type
_entity.pdbx_description
1 polymer ?
#
loop_
_entity_poly.entity_id
_entity_poly.type
_entity_poly.pdbx_seq_one_letter_code
_entity_poly.pdbx_strand_id
1 'polypeptide(L)'
;MGLNDTAWQSLFDKYHIPDAIAAQGRFTISAARIKEFREPRLMTKFDHKVNLPEIFAENHLTILPITRGDYVISTFQAYEEFPQTQKEPQRISIPPHLQTLSPKFVESEAIALNCANACGILGDFLEEEQLVPTVSGRMSSGTFAFYINTEWGRQMLEVSGSQIEIDAAYEGTGCLALFEAKRDLSDDFLVRQIYYPMRAWCERITKPVKPVFLVFSNGIFHLCQYEFQDVMHYNSLSLVKQKSYAIATEITLRDIEDLLKTTKPQPEPSVSFPQANSMARI
;
A
#
# COMPACT_ATOMS: atom_id res chain seq x y z
N MET A 1 9.54 -21.97 7.51
CA MET A 1 8.12 -22.23 7.20
C MET A 1 7.26 -21.51 8.24
N GLY A 2 6.48 -20.53 7.83
CA GLY A 2 5.59 -19.78 8.71
C GLY A 2 4.29 -20.55 9.02
N LEU A 3 3.52 -20.06 9.99
CA LEU A 3 2.24 -20.71 10.33
C LEU A 3 1.23 -20.70 9.17
N ASN A 4 1.28 -19.68 8.30
CA ASN A 4 0.45 -19.64 7.10
C ASN A 4 0.87 -20.67 6.07
N ASP A 5 2.19 -20.88 5.89
CA ASP A 5 2.72 -21.87 4.95
C ASP A 5 2.26 -23.27 5.32
N THR A 6 2.43 -23.67 6.60
CA THR A 6 1.99 -24.97 7.08
C THR A 6 0.47 -25.18 6.89
N ALA A 7 -0.32 -24.15 7.20
CA ALA A 7 -1.79 -24.26 7.08
C ALA A 7 -2.21 -24.35 5.60
N TRP A 8 -1.59 -23.57 4.71
CA TRP A 8 -1.89 -23.66 3.28
C TRP A 8 -1.41 -24.96 2.67
N GLN A 9 -0.23 -25.49 3.05
CA GLN A 9 0.23 -26.81 2.61
C GLN A 9 -0.82 -27.88 2.95
N SER A 10 -1.31 -27.88 4.19
CA SER A 10 -2.34 -28.84 4.64
C SER A 10 -3.65 -28.69 3.88
N LEU A 11 -4.06 -27.46 3.52
CA LEU A 11 -5.24 -27.21 2.69
C LEU A 11 -5.06 -27.71 1.25
N PHE A 12 -3.89 -27.49 0.67
CA PHE A 12 -3.55 -27.97 -0.68
C PHE A 12 -3.62 -29.47 -0.77
N ASP A 13 -3.03 -30.17 0.20
CA ASP A 13 -3.05 -31.64 0.26
C ASP A 13 -4.47 -32.18 0.48
N LYS A 14 -5.21 -31.60 1.45
CA LYS A 14 -6.55 -32.06 1.82
C LYS A 14 -7.57 -31.91 0.70
N TYR A 15 -7.52 -30.80 -0.03
CA TYR A 15 -8.53 -30.47 -1.05
C TYR A 15 -8.04 -30.69 -2.48
N HIS A 16 -6.82 -31.24 -2.67
CA HIS A 16 -6.22 -31.48 -3.98
C HIS A 16 -6.26 -30.25 -4.88
N ILE A 17 -5.90 -29.08 -4.29
CA ILE A 17 -6.02 -27.78 -4.96
C ILE A 17 -5.25 -27.74 -6.29
N PRO A 18 -4.00 -28.23 -6.42
CA PRO A 18 -3.28 -28.24 -7.68
C PRO A 18 -3.99 -29.01 -8.79
N ASP A 19 -4.54 -30.18 -8.48
CA ASP A 19 -5.26 -31.02 -9.46
C ASP A 19 -6.52 -30.31 -9.96
N ALA A 20 -7.25 -29.67 -9.05
CA ALA A 20 -8.45 -28.90 -9.40
C ALA A 20 -8.11 -27.68 -10.28
N ILE A 21 -7.02 -26.98 -9.99
CA ILE A 21 -6.55 -25.83 -10.79
C ILE A 21 -6.08 -26.32 -12.17
N ALA A 22 -5.33 -27.41 -12.25
CA ALA A 22 -4.91 -28.00 -13.51
C ALA A 22 -6.09 -28.42 -14.41
N ALA A 23 -7.16 -28.94 -13.81
CA ALA A 23 -8.36 -29.38 -14.53
C ALA A 23 -9.33 -28.27 -14.92
N GLN A 24 -9.47 -27.22 -14.09
CA GLN A 24 -10.52 -26.21 -14.23
C GLN A 24 -9.98 -24.77 -14.35
N GLY A 25 -8.67 -24.59 -14.27
CA GLY A 25 -8.01 -23.27 -14.26
C GLY A 25 -8.17 -22.49 -12.96
N ARG A 26 -8.98 -22.96 -12.00
CA ARG A 26 -9.25 -22.29 -10.71
C ARG A 26 -9.79 -23.25 -9.67
N PHE A 27 -9.67 -22.86 -8.40
CA PHE A 27 -10.28 -23.55 -7.26
C PHE A 27 -11.01 -22.54 -6.37
N THR A 28 -12.23 -22.87 -5.95
CA THR A 28 -13.01 -22.04 -5.01
C THR A 28 -12.97 -22.67 -3.62
N ILE A 29 -12.65 -21.86 -2.61
CA ILE A 29 -12.58 -22.29 -1.21
C ILE A 29 -13.38 -21.35 -0.31
N SER A 30 -14.14 -21.92 0.62
CA SER A 30 -14.87 -21.12 1.60
C SER A 30 -14.01 -20.76 2.83
N ALA A 31 -14.35 -19.66 3.47
CA ALA A 31 -13.76 -19.26 4.75
C ALA A 31 -13.92 -20.37 5.83
N ALA A 32 -15.01 -21.12 5.79
CA ALA A 32 -15.24 -22.24 6.70
C ALA A 32 -14.17 -23.34 6.55
N ARG A 33 -13.81 -23.69 5.32
CA ARG A 33 -12.74 -24.67 5.04
C ARG A 33 -11.36 -24.15 5.45
N ILE A 34 -11.07 -22.86 5.18
CA ILE A 34 -9.81 -22.24 5.61
C ILE A 34 -9.71 -22.24 7.14
N LYS A 35 -10.82 -21.97 7.84
CA LYS A 35 -10.89 -21.92 9.30
C LYS A 35 -10.60 -23.25 9.98
N GLU A 36 -10.71 -24.39 9.29
CA GLU A 36 -10.32 -25.70 9.83
C GLU A 36 -8.83 -25.74 10.23
N PHE A 37 -7.99 -24.92 9.62
CA PHE A 37 -6.55 -24.87 9.87
C PHE A 37 -6.11 -23.57 10.55
N ARG A 38 -6.68 -22.42 10.13
CA ARG A 38 -6.35 -21.12 10.69
C ARG A 38 -7.41 -20.07 10.35
N GLU A 39 -7.42 -18.95 11.10
CA GLU A 39 -8.34 -17.85 10.89
C GLU A 39 -8.24 -17.29 9.46
N PRO A 40 -9.33 -17.27 8.67
CA PRO A 40 -9.32 -16.88 7.25
C PRO A 40 -8.71 -15.49 6.99
N ARG A 41 -8.94 -14.53 7.88
CA ARG A 41 -8.41 -13.17 7.75
C ARG A 41 -6.87 -13.15 7.67
N LEU A 42 -6.20 -14.08 8.34
CA LEU A 42 -4.74 -14.21 8.34
C LEU A 42 -4.23 -14.99 7.12
N MET A 43 -5.11 -15.77 6.50
CA MET A 43 -4.79 -16.70 5.42
C MET A 43 -5.06 -16.16 4.02
N THR A 44 -5.76 -15.03 3.90
CA THR A 44 -6.26 -14.54 2.60
C THR A 44 -5.93 -13.08 2.31
N LYS A 45 -5.17 -12.43 3.20
CA LYS A 45 -4.76 -11.03 3.03
C LYS A 45 -3.27 -10.96 2.69
N PHE A 46 -2.96 -10.93 1.40
CA PHE A 46 -1.61 -10.84 0.87
C PHE A 46 -1.51 -9.60 0.00
N ASP A 47 -1.22 -8.46 0.64
CA ASP A 47 -1.20 -7.15 -0.02
C ASP A 47 -0.01 -6.99 -0.98
N HIS A 48 1.04 -7.83 -0.83
CA HIS A 48 2.26 -7.85 -1.63
C HIS A 48 2.66 -9.29 -1.99
N LYS A 49 3.31 -9.48 -3.14
CA LYS A 49 3.80 -10.81 -3.58
C LYS A 49 4.70 -11.47 -2.55
N VAL A 50 5.55 -10.68 -1.88
CA VAL A 50 6.45 -11.18 -0.84
C VAL A 50 5.71 -11.79 0.37
N ASN A 51 4.45 -11.44 0.56
CA ASN A 51 3.61 -11.97 1.65
C ASN A 51 2.88 -13.26 1.28
N LEU A 52 2.95 -13.70 0.01
CA LEU A 52 2.34 -14.96 -0.41
C LEU A 52 3.00 -16.14 0.31
N PRO A 53 2.20 -17.13 0.75
CA PRO A 53 2.75 -18.40 1.22
C PRO A 53 3.63 -19.06 0.16
N GLU A 54 4.65 -19.78 0.59
CA GLU A 54 5.63 -20.43 -0.29
C GLU A 54 4.96 -21.27 -1.40
N ILE A 55 3.95 -22.07 -1.03
CA ILE A 55 3.21 -22.91 -1.99
C ILE A 55 2.45 -22.09 -3.05
N PHE A 56 2.00 -20.86 -2.73
CA PHE A 56 1.38 -19.96 -3.71
C PHE A 56 2.44 -19.38 -4.64
N ALA A 57 3.57 -18.93 -4.09
CA ALA A 57 4.67 -18.36 -4.86
C ALA A 57 5.27 -19.39 -5.85
N GLU A 58 5.53 -20.61 -5.40
CA GLU A 58 6.07 -21.70 -6.21
C GLU A 58 5.14 -22.11 -7.36
N ASN A 59 3.83 -22.03 -7.16
CA ASN A 59 2.84 -22.40 -8.17
C ASN A 59 2.23 -21.17 -8.91
N HIS A 60 2.82 -19.99 -8.75
CA HIS A 60 2.34 -18.73 -9.36
C HIS A 60 0.86 -18.42 -9.05
N LEU A 61 0.38 -18.82 -7.88
CA LEU A 61 -1.02 -18.69 -7.50
C LEU A 61 -1.26 -17.40 -6.71
N THR A 62 -2.49 -16.91 -6.83
CA THR A 62 -3.03 -15.84 -6.00
C THR A 62 -4.44 -16.18 -5.57
N ILE A 63 -4.94 -15.48 -4.54
CA ILE A 63 -6.27 -15.69 -3.99
C ILE A 63 -7.04 -14.37 -3.99
N LEU A 64 -8.26 -14.40 -4.50
CA LEU A 64 -9.15 -13.24 -4.53
C LEU A 64 -10.49 -13.57 -3.85
N PRO A 65 -11.05 -12.68 -3.02
CA PRO A 65 -12.38 -12.85 -2.46
C PRO A 65 -13.43 -12.60 -3.54
N ILE A 66 -14.42 -13.50 -3.63
CA ILE A 66 -15.55 -13.38 -4.56
C ILE A 66 -16.88 -13.13 -3.84
N THR A 67 -17.00 -13.57 -2.60
CA THR A 67 -18.09 -13.22 -1.70
C THR A 67 -17.54 -12.83 -0.33
N ARG A 68 -18.43 -12.61 0.64
CA ARG A 68 -18.02 -12.37 2.04
C ARG A 68 -17.34 -13.59 2.67
N GLY A 69 -17.60 -14.78 2.16
CA GLY A 69 -17.11 -16.03 2.73
C GLY A 69 -16.44 -16.97 1.76
N ASP A 70 -16.28 -16.60 0.49
CA ASP A 70 -15.69 -17.46 -0.52
C ASP A 70 -14.57 -16.74 -1.27
N TYR A 71 -13.54 -17.51 -1.60
CA TYR A 71 -12.35 -17.08 -2.29
C TYR A 71 -12.10 -17.98 -3.49
N VAL A 72 -11.46 -17.43 -4.50
CA VAL A 72 -10.99 -18.15 -5.68
C VAL A 72 -9.47 -18.09 -5.77
N ILE A 73 -8.85 -19.22 -6.06
CA ILE A 73 -7.41 -19.40 -6.25
C ILE A 73 -7.14 -19.74 -7.72
N SER A 74 -6.21 -19.06 -8.33
CA SER A 74 -5.73 -19.33 -9.69
C SER A 74 -4.41 -18.60 -9.93
N THR A 75 -3.84 -18.75 -11.12
CA THR A 75 -2.65 -18.01 -11.59
C THR A 75 -3.00 -16.58 -12.03
N PHE A 76 -3.79 -15.87 -11.22
CA PHE A 76 -4.20 -14.50 -11.55
C PHE A 76 -3.01 -13.54 -11.55
N GLN A 77 -2.90 -12.71 -12.57
CA GLN A 77 -2.02 -11.54 -12.58
C GLN A 77 -2.65 -10.42 -11.72
N ALA A 78 -2.59 -10.60 -10.40
CA ALA A 78 -3.35 -9.78 -9.46
C ALA A 78 -2.56 -8.61 -8.87
N TYR A 79 -1.26 -8.53 -9.08
CA TYR A 79 -0.38 -7.51 -8.54
C TYR A 79 0.19 -6.62 -9.64
N GLU A 80 0.44 -5.37 -9.27
CA GLU A 80 1.12 -4.37 -10.10
C GLU A 80 2.34 -3.81 -9.35
N GLU A 81 3.38 -3.42 -10.06
CA GLU A 81 4.57 -2.80 -9.49
C GLU A 81 4.31 -1.33 -9.15
N PHE A 82 4.86 -0.85 -8.05
CA PHE A 82 4.85 0.58 -7.75
C PHE A 82 5.78 1.33 -8.72
N PRO A 83 5.31 2.46 -9.27
CA PRO A 83 6.12 3.25 -10.16
C PRO A 83 7.29 3.89 -9.38
N GLN A 84 8.48 3.81 -9.95
CA GLN A 84 9.67 4.46 -9.38
C GLN A 84 9.52 5.97 -9.43
N THR A 85 9.68 6.64 -8.29
CA THR A 85 9.60 8.10 -8.23
C THR A 85 10.95 8.72 -8.60
N GLN A 86 10.99 9.50 -9.68
CA GLN A 86 12.23 10.13 -10.20
C GLN A 86 12.32 11.63 -9.94
N LYS A 87 11.26 12.26 -9.39
CA LYS A 87 11.22 13.72 -9.20
C LYS A 87 11.44 14.10 -7.75
N GLU A 88 12.12 15.23 -7.54
CA GLU A 88 12.25 15.82 -6.22
C GLU A 88 10.87 16.12 -5.63
N PRO A 89 10.64 15.82 -4.34
CA PRO A 89 9.37 16.09 -3.68
C PRO A 89 9.10 17.60 -3.60
N GLN A 90 7.86 18.00 -3.87
CA GLN A 90 7.42 19.36 -3.61
C GLN A 90 7.40 19.62 -2.10
N ARG A 91 8.03 20.69 -1.64
CA ARG A 91 8.02 21.07 -0.21
C ARG A 91 6.71 21.73 0.15
N ILE A 92 6.13 21.30 1.25
CA ILE A 92 4.92 21.88 1.83
C ILE A 92 5.12 22.06 3.33
N SER A 93 4.38 23.02 3.90
CA SER A 93 4.39 23.27 5.35
C SER A 93 3.09 22.81 5.97
N ILE A 94 3.17 22.32 7.20
CA ILE A 94 1.98 22.06 8.01
C ILE A 94 1.41 23.42 8.45
N PRO A 95 0.09 23.66 8.33
CA PRO A 95 -0.53 24.88 8.85
C PRO A 95 -0.18 25.09 10.34
N PRO A 96 0.36 26.27 10.74
CA PRO A 96 0.99 26.45 12.07
C PRO A 96 0.01 26.35 13.25
N HIS A 97 -1.29 26.46 13.00
CA HIS A 97 -2.31 26.28 14.03
C HIS A 97 -2.62 24.78 14.33
N LEU A 98 -2.15 23.85 13.50
CA LEU A 98 -2.35 22.42 13.70
C LEU A 98 -1.24 21.83 14.55
N GLN A 99 -1.55 21.51 15.80
CA GLN A 99 -0.58 20.97 16.77
C GLN A 99 -0.53 19.44 16.79
N THR A 100 -1.61 18.78 16.33
CA THR A 100 -1.72 17.31 16.33
C THR A 100 -1.06 16.65 15.11
N LEU A 101 -0.75 17.44 14.09
CA LEU A 101 -0.11 16.98 12.86
C LEU A 101 1.38 17.35 12.90
N SER A 102 2.22 16.34 12.94
CA SER A 102 3.67 16.46 12.84
C SER A 102 4.20 15.24 12.09
N PRO A 103 5.25 15.36 11.27
CA PRO A 103 5.88 14.21 10.62
C PRO A 103 6.24 13.09 11.60
N LYS A 104 6.55 13.46 12.85
CA LYS A 104 6.88 12.53 13.94
C LYS A 104 5.68 11.73 14.46
N PHE A 105 4.46 12.22 14.23
CA PHE A 105 3.22 11.62 14.74
C PHE A 105 2.37 10.95 13.66
N VAL A 106 2.88 10.85 12.43
CA VAL A 106 2.19 10.11 11.36
C VAL A 106 2.41 8.61 11.57
N GLU A 107 1.69 8.04 12.54
CA GLU A 107 1.84 6.66 12.99
C GLU A 107 0.83 5.69 12.36
N SER A 108 -0.13 6.20 11.58
CA SER A 108 -1.14 5.39 10.90
C SER A 108 -1.49 5.95 9.53
N GLU A 109 -2.07 5.09 8.67
CA GLU A 109 -2.58 5.44 7.35
C GLU A 109 -3.64 6.56 7.43
N ALA A 110 -4.53 6.48 8.43
CA ALA A 110 -5.55 7.51 8.67
C ALA A 110 -4.92 8.88 9.05
N ILE A 111 -3.87 8.90 9.86
CA ILE A 111 -3.17 10.15 10.20
C ILE A 111 -2.44 10.70 8.98
N ALA A 112 -1.85 9.82 8.14
CA ALA A 112 -1.20 10.24 6.90
C ALA A 112 -2.20 10.92 5.95
N LEU A 113 -3.37 10.34 5.76
CA LEU A 113 -4.44 10.91 4.93
C LEU A 113 -4.96 12.24 5.49
N ASN A 114 -5.18 12.34 6.80
CA ASN A 114 -5.59 13.58 7.45
C ASN A 114 -4.52 14.67 7.31
N CYS A 115 -3.26 14.32 7.48
CA CYS A 115 -2.14 15.23 7.28
C CYS A 115 -2.05 15.71 5.83
N ALA A 116 -2.15 14.82 4.86
CA ALA A 116 -2.13 15.15 3.44
C ALA A 116 -3.29 16.09 3.06
N ASN A 117 -4.49 15.84 3.59
CA ASN A 117 -5.64 16.72 3.36
C ASN A 117 -5.45 18.10 4.00
N ALA A 118 -5.07 18.14 5.27
CA ALA A 118 -4.90 19.39 6.02
C ALA A 118 -3.77 20.28 5.47
N CYS A 119 -2.74 19.67 4.86
CA CYS A 119 -1.66 20.38 4.19
C CYS A 119 -1.97 20.77 2.73
N GLY A 120 -3.18 20.51 2.23
CA GLY A 120 -3.58 20.83 0.85
C GLY A 120 -2.99 19.91 -0.22
N ILE A 121 -2.28 18.83 0.18
CA ILE A 121 -1.66 17.89 -0.76
C ILE A 121 -2.70 17.25 -1.67
N LEU A 122 -3.83 16.80 -1.08
CA LEU A 122 -4.85 16.07 -1.84
C LEU A 122 -5.51 16.98 -2.86
N GLY A 123 -5.79 18.25 -2.51
CA GLY A 123 -6.36 19.25 -3.41
C GLY A 123 -5.41 19.58 -4.56
N ASP A 124 -4.14 19.84 -4.26
CA ASP A 124 -3.11 20.09 -5.28
C ASP A 124 -2.90 18.89 -6.20
N PHE A 125 -2.88 17.67 -5.64
CA PHE A 125 -2.71 16.46 -6.43
C PHE A 125 -3.90 16.16 -7.34
N LEU A 126 -5.13 16.33 -6.83
CA LEU A 126 -6.37 16.02 -7.57
C LEU A 126 -6.83 17.18 -8.47
N GLU A 127 -6.23 18.38 -8.30
CA GLU A 127 -6.63 19.63 -8.98
C GLU A 127 -8.08 20.03 -8.61
N GLU A 128 -8.41 19.86 -7.32
CA GLU A 128 -9.73 20.17 -6.75
C GLU A 128 -9.56 21.22 -5.63
N GLU A 129 -10.30 22.32 -5.71
CA GLU A 129 -10.22 23.39 -4.70
C GLU A 129 -10.85 23.00 -3.37
N GLN A 130 -11.91 22.18 -3.43
CA GLN A 130 -12.64 21.73 -2.25
C GLN A 130 -12.78 20.22 -2.28
N LEU A 131 -12.29 19.58 -1.23
CA LEU A 131 -12.42 18.15 -1.03
C LEU A 131 -13.08 17.88 0.32
N VAL A 132 -14.16 17.12 0.29
CA VAL A 132 -14.91 16.73 1.50
C VAL A 132 -14.68 15.24 1.74
N PRO A 133 -14.22 14.82 2.94
CA PRO A 133 -14.16 13.41 3.28
C PRO A 133 -15.58 12.85 3.39
N THR A 134 -15.89 11.80 2.62
CA THR A 134 -17.26 11.27 2.52
C THR A 134 -17.38 9.83 2.93
N VAL A 135 -16.41 8.99 2.57
CA VAL A 135 -16.48 7.55 2.80
C VAL A 135 -15.18 7.03 3.40
N SER A 136 -15.28 6.16 4.40
CA SER A 136 -14.16 5.39 4.94
C SER A 136 -14.67 4.12 5.61
N GLY A 137 -13.79 3.12 5.77
CA GLY A 137 -14.04 1.88 6.49
C GLY A 137 -14.55 0.75 5.61
N ARG A 138 -15.16 -0.24 6.27
CA ARG A 138 -15.56 -1.50 5.64
C ARG A 138 -16.98 -1.46 5.13
N MET A 139 -17.17 -1.97 3.91
CA MET A 139 -18.48 -2.05 3.29
C MET A 139 -18.59 -3.24 2.34
N SER A 140 -19.80 -3.46 1.81
CA SER A 140 -20.05 -4.45 0.77
C SER A 140 -19.64 -3.92 -0.60
N SER A 141 -19.01 -4.77 -1.40
CA SER A 141 -18.65 -4.47 -2.78
C SER A 141 -19.84 -4.24 -3.72
N GLY A 142 -21.05 -4.69 -3.34
CA GLY A 142 -22.13 -4.89 -4.31
C GLY A 142 -21.87 -6.12 -5.17
N THR A 143 -22.46 -6.15 -6.38
CA THR A 143 -22.27 -7.26 -7.32
C THR A 143 -21.75 -6.73 -8.64
N PHE A 144 -20.63 -7.26 -9.11
CA PHE A 144 -20.04 -6.93 -10.41
C PHE A 144 -19.24 -8.12 -10.96
N ALA A 145 -19.08 -8.15 -12.28
CA ALA A 145 -18.23 -9.12 -12.96
C ALA A 145 -17.06 -8.41 -13.66
N PHE A 146 -15.98 -9.14 -13.89
CA PHE A 146 -14.80 -8.65 -14.58
C PHE A 146 -13.95 -9.78 -15.14
N TYR A 147 -13.08 -9.43 -16.10
CA TYR A 147 -12.07 -10.32 -16.63
C TYR A 147 -10.73 -10.06 -15.97
N ILE A 148 -10.00 -11.15 -15.66
CA ILE A 148 -8.64 -11.11 -15.15
C ILE A 148 -7.74 -12.06 -15.93
N ASN A 149 -6.51 -11.64 -16.19
CA ASN A 149 -5.52 -12.47 -16.88
C ASN A 149 -5.00 -13.57 -15.96
N THR A 150 -4.78 -14.74 -16.54
CA THR A 150 -4.11 -15.89 -15.95
C THR A 150 -3.07 -16.44 -16.93
N GLU A 151 -2.28 -17.40 -16.54
CA GLU A 151 -1.34 -18.10 -17.44
C GLU A 151 -2.06 -18.80 -18.62
N TRP A 152 -3.32 -19.17 -18.44
CA TRP A 152 -4.12 -19.84 -19.48
C TRP A 152 -5.09 -18.91 -20.24
N GLY A 153 -4.89 -17.61 -20.15
CA GLY A 153 -5.74 -16.61 -20.78
C GLY A 153 -6.64 -15.88 -19.79
N ARG A 154 -7.70 -15.25 -20.30
CA ARG A 154 -8.62 -14.45 -19.46
C ARG A 154 -9.66 -15.33 -18.79
N GLN A 155 -9.90 -15.10 -17.52
CA GLN A 155 -11.00 -15.70 -16.79
C GLN A 155 -12.00 -14.63 -16.35
N MET A 156 -13.29 -14.94 -16.44
CA MET A 156 -14.34 -14.10 -15.89
C MET A 156 -14.57 -14.49 -14.42
N LEU A 157 -14.58 -13.48 -13.56
CA LEU A 157 -14.96 -13.61 -12.15
C LEU A 157 -16.18 -12.74 -11.87
N GLU A 158 -17.07 -13.26 -11.02
CA GLU A 158 -18.18 -12.52 -10.45
C GLU A 158 -17.91 -12.33 -8.96
N VAL A 159 -18.07 -11.09 -8.49
CA VAL A 159 -17.97 -10.72 -7.08
C VAL A 159 -19.33 -10.29 -6.60
N SER A 160 -19.80 -10.86 -5.49
CA SER A 160 -21.09 -10.53 -4.91
C SER A 160 -20.99 -10.38 -3.39
N GLY A 161 -21.17 -9.17 -2.89
CA GLY A 161 -21.18 -8.88 -1.46
C GLY A 161 -19.84 -9.12 -0.74
N SER A 162 -18.73 -9.15 -1.48
CA SER A 162 -17.39 -9.24 -0.87
C SER A 162 -17.12 -8.03 0.02
N GLN A 163 -16.37 -8.22 1.09
CA GLN A 163 -15.94 -7.12 1.93
C GLN A 163 -14.84 -6.32 1.24
N ILE A 164 -15.05 -5.01 1.13
CA ILE A 164 -14.04 -4.03 0.71
C ILE A 164 -13.72 -3.12 1.89
N GLU A 165 -12.54 -2.54 1.89
CA GLU A 165 -12.09 -1.52 2.84
C GLU A 165 -11.65 -0.30 2.02
N ILE A 166 -12.01 0.89 2.46
CA ILE A 166 -11.61 2.16 1.89
C ILE A 166 -10.99 2.96 3.03
N ASP A 167 -9.71 3.29 2.93
CA ASP A 167 -9.02 4.04 3.99
C ASP A 167 -9.58 5.45 4.10
N ALA A 168 -9.78 6.13 2.98
CA ALA A 168 -10.56 7.34 2.89
C ALA A 168 -11.06 7.59 1.45
N ALA A 169 -12.19 8.27 1.33
CA ALA A 169 -12.63 8.86 0.08
C ALA A 169 -12.88 10.35 0.27
N TYR A 170 -12.40 11.12 -0.70
CA TYR A 170 -12.63 12.57 -0.76
C TYR A 170 -13.39 12.89 -2.02
N GLU A 171 -14.50 13.61 -1.84
CA GLU A 171 -15.36 14.03 -2.94
C GLU A 171 -15.14 15.51 -3.23
N GLY A 172 -14.76 15.81 -4.46
CA GLY A 172 -14.69 17.14 -5.02
C GLY A 172 -15.85 17.43 -5.97
N THR A 173 -15.82 18.58 -6.61
CA THR A 173 -16.81 18.97 -7.62
C THR A 173 -16.73 18.03 -8.83
N GLY A 174 -15.54 17.70 -9.27
CA GLY A 174 -15.28 16.95 -10.49
C GLY A 174 -15.10 15.44 -10.31
N CYS A 175 -14.87 14.93 -9.09
CA CYS A 175 -14.58 13.51 -8.89
C CYS A 175 -14.86 13.01 -7.48
N LEU A 176 -14.90 11.68 -7.34
CA LEU A 176 -14.72 10.96 -6.09
C LEU A 176 -13.35 10.28 -6.12
N ALA A 177 -12.42 10.70 -5.26
CA ALA A 177 -11.11 10.05 -5.12
C ALA A 177 -11.15 9.02 -3.98
N LEU A 178 -10.83 7.76 -4.30
CA LEU A 178 -10.73 6.65 -3.36
C LEU A 178 -9.26 6.40 -3.05
N PHE A 179 -8.90 6.50 -1.78
CA PHE A 179 -7.53 6.33 -1.33
C PHE A 179 -7.32 4.98 -0.67
N GLU A 180 -6.29 4.31 -1.11
CA GLU A 180 -5.59 3.25 -0.37
C GLU A 180 -4.29 3.85 0.15
N ALA A 181 -4.05 3.78 1.44
CA ALA A 181 -2.88 4.37 2.07
C ALA A 181 -1.95 3.29 2.64
N LYS A 182 -0.64 3.54 2.56
CA LYS A 182 0.39 2.67 3.13
C LYS A 182 1.46 3.51 3.82
N ARG A 183 2.13 2.91 4.82
CA ARG A 183 3.20 3.57 5.56
C ARG A 183 4.59 3.19 5.09
N ASP A 184 4.70 2.11 4.35
CA ASP A 184 5.97 1.61 3.86
C ASP A 184 5.94 1.51 2.33
N LEU A 185 7.04 1.88 1.70
CA LEU A 185 7.27 1.64 0.29
C LEU A 185 7.49 0.14 0.10
N SER A 186 6.80 -0.42 -0.87
CA SER A 186 6.95 -1.80 -1.32
C SER A 186 7.12 -1.83 -2.82
N ASP A 187 7.62 -2.93 -3.34
CA ASP A 187 7.89 -3.07 -4.78
C ASP A 187 6.60 -3.23 -5.59
N ASP A 188 5.57 -3.79 -4.98
CA ASP A 188 4.29 -4.09 -5.64
C ASP A 188 3.08 -3.88 -4.70
N PHE A 189 1.90 -4.00 -5.27
CA PHE A 189 0.63 -3.99 -4.53
C PHE A 189 -0.42 -4.88 -5.19
N LEU A 190 -1.36 -5.36 -4.38
CA LEU A 190 -2.52 -6.10 -4.85
C LEU A 190 -3.53 -5.11 -5.47
N VAL A 191 -3.72 -5.16 -6.79
CA VAL A 191 -4.60 -4.24 -7.55
C VAL A 191 -6.05 -4.27 -7.05
N ARG A 192 -6.50 -5.39 -6.46
CA ARG A 192 -7.82 -5.51 -5.84
C ARG A 192 -8.12 -4.40 -4.83
N GLN A 193 -7.12 -3.89 -4.12
CA GLN A 193 -7.29 -2.87 -3.08
C GLN A 193 -7.87 -1.57 -3.65
N ILE A 194 -7.58 -1.26 -4.90
CA ILE A 194 -8.13 -0.09 -5.59
C ILE A 194 -9.22 -0.46 -6.61
N TYR A 195 -9.17 -1.66 -7.19
CA TYR A 195 -10.12 -2.09 -8.22
C TYR A 195 -11.53 -2.35 -7.64
N TYR A 196 -11.65 -3.14 -6.56
CA TYR A 196 -12.96 -3.46 -6.00
C TYR A 196 -13.69 -2.23 -5.44
N PRO A 197 -13.04 -1.33 -4.67
CA PRO A 197 -13.66 -0.06 -4.28
C PRO A 197 -14.10 0.78 -5.48
N MET A 198 -13.25 0.93 -6.49
CA MET A 198 -13.59 1.68 -7.70
C MET A 198 -14.81 1.09 -8.39
N ARG A 199 -14.86 -0.23 -8.64
CA ARG A 199 -16.01 -0.90 -9.25
C ARG A 199 -17.29 -0.68 -8.45
N ALA A 200 -17.23 -0.81 -7.12
CA ALA A 200 -18.37 -0.62 -6.25
C ALA A 200 -18.94 0.80 -6.30
N TRP A 201 -18.10 1.81 -6.54
CA TRP A 201 -18.53 3.20 -6.56
C TRP A 201 -18.88 3.70 -7.97
N CYS A 202 -18.23 3.22 -9.02
CA CYS A 202 -18.61 3.54 -10.41
C CYS A 202 -20.08 3.20 -10.74
N GLU A 203 -20.66 2.21 -10.06
CA GLU A 203 -22.06 1.82 -10.26
C GLU A 203 -23.04 2.65 -9.40
N ARG A 204 -22.55 3.39 -8.41
CA ARG A 204 -23.39 4.14 -7.45
C ARG A 204 -23.51 5.62 -7.76
N ILE A 205 -22.50 6.17 -8.45
CA ILE A 205 -22.42 7.62 -8.73
C ILE A 205 -22.10 7.87 -10.20
N THR A 206 -22.39 9.09 -10.65
CA THR A 206 -22.14 9.52 -12.04
C THR A 206 -20.81 10.28 -12.20
N LYS A 207 -20.21 10.73 -11.09
CA LYS A 207 -18.90 11.39 -11.11
C LYS A 207 -17.79 10.39 -11.42
N PRO A 208 -16.72 10.81 -12.10
CA PRO A 208 -15.51 10.00 -12.24
C PRO A 208 -14.98 9.53 -10.88
N VAL A 209 -14.69 8.25 -10.77
CA VAL A 209 -14.05 7.65 -9.59
C VAL A 209 -12.56 7.53 -9.87
N LYS A 210 -11.74 8.16 -9.05
CA LYS A 210 -10.27 8.17 -9.19
C LYS A 210 -9.62 7.31 -8.10
N PRO A 211 -9.12 6.11 -8.42
CA PRO A 211 -8.30 5.33 -7.48
C PRO A 211 -6.95 6.00 -7.26
N VAL A 212 -6.56 6.17 -6.01
CA VAL A 212 -5.28 6.79 -5.62
C VAL A 212 -4.59 5.94 -4.56
N PHE A 213 -3.32 5.62 -4.79
CA PHE A 213 -2.43 5.14 -3.75
C PHE A 213 -1.71 6.31 -3.10
N LEU A 214 -1.69 6.34 -1.78
CA LEU A 214 -0.88 7.24 -0.99
C LEU A 214 0.09 6.43 -0.13
N VAL A 215 1.38 6.64 -0.29
CA VAL A 215 2.39 6.03 0.58
C VAL A 215 3.09 7.15 1.36
N PHE A 216 3.08 7.05 2.68
CA PHE A 216 3.84 7.95 3.53
C PHE A 216 5.05 7.23 4.12
N SER A 217 6.23 7.59 3.67
CA SER A 217 7.48 6.97 4.13
C SER A 217 8.58 8.02 4.24
N ASN A 218 9.36 7.97 5.32
CA ASN A 218 10.50 8.87 5.56
C ASN A 218 10.16 10.37 5.45
N GLY A 219 8.97 10.78 5.90
CA GLY A 219 8.52 12.18 5.85
C GLY A 219 8.06 12.66 4.47
N ILE A 220 7.94 11.75 3.51
CA ILE A 220 7.51 12.02 2.14
C ILE A 220 6.19 11.32 1.86
N PHE A 221 5.25 12.06 1.28
CA PHE A 221 4.03 11.52 0.69
C PHE A 221 4.27 11.23 -0.79
N HIS A 222 4.05 9.99 -1.19
CA HIS A 222 4.05 9.57 -2.58
C HIS A 222 2.62 9.28 -3.00
N LEU A 223 2.10 9.98 -3.99
CA LEU A 223 0.75 9.79 -4.50
C LEU A 223 0.81 9.30 -5.95
N CYS A 224 0.04 8.25 -6.22
CA CYS A 224 -0.12 7.65 -7.54
C CYS A 224 -1.60 7.54 -7.87
N GLN A 225 -2.06 8.25 -8.89
CA GLN A 225 -3.41 8.12 -9.41
C GLN A 225 -3.41 7.11 -10.53
N TYR A 226 -4.36 6.19 -10.47
CA TYR A 226 -4.55 5.15 -11.48
C TYR A 226 -5.90 5.30 -12.17
N GLU A 227 -6.01 4.68 -13.34
CA GLU A 227 -7.26 4.45 -14.03
C GLU A 227 -7.28 3.02 -14.61
N PHE A 228 -8.48 2.50 -14.84
CA PHE A 228 -8.68 1.27 -15.58
C PHE A 228 -9.23 1.65 -16.95
N GLN A 229 -8.45 1.44 -18.01
CA GLN A 229 -8.84 1.77 -19.39
C GLN A 229 -10.08 1.00 -19.84
N ASP A 230 -10.28 -0.18 -19.32
CA ASP A 230 -11.49 -0.97 -19.41
C ASP A 230 -11.91 -1.41 -18.01
N VAL A 231 -12.99 -0.84 -17.49
CA VAL A 231 -13.50 -1.12 -16.15
C VAL A 231 -13.90 -2.59 -15.93
N MET A 232 -14.16 -3.33 -17.04
CA MET A 232 -14.43 -4.75 -17.01
C MET A 232 -13.16 -5.62 -17.00
N HIS A 233 -11.98 -5.02 -17.17
CA HIS A 233 -10.74 -5.74 -17.26
C HIS A 233 -9.77 -5.33 -16.14
N TYR A 234 -9.56 -6.21 -15.19
CA TYR A 234 -8.72 -6.01 -13.99
C TYR A 234 -7.30 -5.56 -14.32
N ASN A 235 -6.71 -6.12 -15.38
CA ASN A 235 -5.34 -5.84 -15.80
C ASN A 235 -5.20 -4.68 -16.80
N SER A 236 -6.25 -3.86 -16.95
CA SER A 236 -6.18 -2.63 -17.76
C SER A 236 -5.72 -1.41 -16.96
N LEU A 237 -5.16 -1.64 -15.77
CA LEU A 237 -4.65 -0.59 -14.91
C LEU A 237 -3.56 0.21 -15.61
N SER A 238 -3.64 1.54 -15.52
CA SER A 238 -2.60 2.45 -16.00
C SER A 238 -2.37 3.58 -15.00
N LEU A 239 -1.11 3.99 -14.87
CA LEU A 239 -0.73 5.15 -14.07
C LEU A 239 -1.09 6.43 -14.83
N VAL A 240 -1.95 7.27 -14.23
CA VAL A 240 -2.33 8.59 -14.80
C VAL A 240 -1.29 9.64 -14.44
N LYS A 241 -0.98 9.74 -13.15
CA LYS A 241 0.03 10.68 -12.64
C LYS A 241 0.59 10.23 -11.31
N GLN A 242 1.80 10.70 -11.03
CA GLN A 242 2.44 10.55 -9.73
C GLN A 242 3.05 11.87 -9.29
N LYS A 243 3.03 12.13 -7.97
CA LYS A 243 3.65 13.30 -7.38
C LYS A 243 4.08 13.01 -5.95
N SER A 244 5.19 13.61 -5.53
CA SER A 244 5.69 13.45 -4.17
C SER A 244 5.74 14.79 -3.46
N TYR A 245 5.49 14.77 -2.14
CA TYR A 245 5.49 15.95 -1.28
C TYR A 245 6.27 15.66 -0.02
N ALA A 246 7.17 16.56 0.36
CA ALA A 246 7.91 16.50 1.59
C ALA A 246 7.40 17.57 2.55
N ILE A 247 7.12 17.19 3.79
CA ILE A 247 6.82 18.17 4.82
C ILE A 247 8.11 18.89 5.17
N ALA A 248 8.14 20.21 4.93
CA ALA A 248 9.22 21.05 5.37
C ALA A 248 9.20 21.11 6.90
N THR A 249 10.16 20.51 7.54
CA THR A 249 10.48 20.79 8.95
C THR A 249 11.23 22.11 8.97
N GLU A 250 10.64 23.15 9.55
CA GLU A 250 11.42 24.35 9.91
C GLU A 250 12.45 23.91 10.93
N ILE A 251 13.72 23.92 10.52
CA ILE A 251 14.84 23.81 11.46
C ILE A 251 14.87 25.13 12.22
N THR A 252 14.39 25.12 13.46
CA THR A 252 14.44 26.30 14.33
C THR A 252 15.87 26.54 14.78
N LEU A 253 16.25 27.80 15.09
CA LEU A 253 17.54 28.11 15.70
C LEU A 253 17.81 27.24 16.95
N ARG A 254 16.78 26.86 17.67
CA ARG A 254 16.85 25.98 18.83
C ARG A 254 17.28 24.55 18.47
N ASP A 255 16.79 24.02 17.34
CA ASP A 255 17.20 22.69 16.86
C ASP A 255 18.68 22.68 16.46
N ILE A 256 19.17 23.80 15.90
CA ILE A 256 20.59 24.00 15.55
C ILE A 256 21.43 24.11 16.83
N GLU A 257 20.97 24.87 17.84
CA GLU A 257 21.66 24.98 19.12
C GLU A 257 21.72 23.65 19.86
N ASP A 258 20.69 22.85 19.83
CA ASP A 258 20.66 21.53 20.47
C ASP A 258 21.53 20.51 19.71
N LEU A 259 21.59 20.58 18.38
CA LEU A 259 22.55 19.81 17.57
C LEU A 259 24.00 20.20 17.89
N LEU A 260 24.30 21.50 18.01
CA LEU A 260 25.64 21.98 18.37
C LEU A 260 26.04 21.61 19.81
N LYS A 261 25.08 21.51 20.74
CA LYS A 261 25.35 21.03 22.13
C LYS A 261 25.61 19.53 22.20
N THR A 262 25.02 18.75 21.32
CA THR A 262 25.22 17.28 21.29
C THR A 262 26.49 16.88 20.54
N THR A 263 27.03 17.71 19.65
CA THR A 263 28.32 17.52 19.00
C THR A 263 29.45 18.08 19.87
N LYS A 264 29.77 17.43 20.97
CA LYS A 264 31.01 17.71 21.66
C LYS A 264 32.19 17.28 20.79
N PRO A 265 33.19 18.16 20.56
CA PRO A 265 34.38 17.75 19.85
C PRO A 265 35.03 16.62 20.65
N GLN A 266 35.32 15.51 20.01
CA GLN A 266 36.16 14.48 20.61
C GLN A 266 37.52 15.10 20.94
N PRO A 267 38.09 14.89 22.14
CA PRO A 267 39.41 15.37 22.43
C PRO A 267 40.39 14.76 21.43
N GLU A 268 41.22 15.61 20.81
CA GLU A 268 42.27 15.16 19.93
C GLU A 268 43.13 14.11 20.63
N PRO A 269 43.53 13.02 19.95
CA PRO A 269 44.45 12.07 20.57
C PRO A 269 45.78 12.78 20.87
N SER A 270 46.18 12.78 22.12
CA SER A 270 47.46 13.33 22.56
C SER A 270 48.59 12.56 21.88
N VAL A 271 49.24 13.22 20.92
CA VAL A 271 50.46 12.72 20.29
C VAL A 271 51.60 12.87 21.30
N SER A 272 51.98 11.81 21.97
CA SER A 272 53.21 11.76 22.80
C SER A 272 54.40 11.61 21.87
N PHE A 273 55.20 12.68 21.76
CA PHE A 273 56.51 12.60 21.10
C PHE A 273 57.46 11.79 22.02
N PRO A 274 58.24 10.81 21.52
CA PRO A 274 59.26 10.14 22.28
C PRO A 274 60.40 11.11 22.59
N GLN A 275 60.78 11.21 23.86
CA GLN A 275 61.96 11.98 24.30
C GLN A 275 63.22 11.39 23.67
N ALA A 276 63.97 12.28 22.97
CA ALA A 276 65.26 11.92 22.47
C ALA A 276 66.25 11.70 23.62
N ASN A 277 66.68 10.47 23.82
CA ASN A 277 67.80 10.15 24.70
C ASN A 277 69.10 10.73 24.15
N SER A 278 69.60 11.73 24.85
CA SER A 278 70.99 12.20 24.67
C SER A 278 71.94 11.16 25.22
N MET A 279 72.66 10.45 24.38
CA MET A 279 73.91 9.79 24.80
C MET A 279 75.08 10.70 24.44
N ALA A 280 75.61 11.26 25.46
CA ALA A 280 76.96 11.87 25.39
C ALA A 280 77.97 10.89 26.02
N ARG A 281 79.10 10.69 25.34
CA ARG A 281 80.45 10.32 25.80
C ARG A 281 80.60 8.89 26.31
N ILE A 282 81.57 8.12 25.83
CA ILE A 282 83.00 8.28 25.59
C ILE A 282 83.42 7.47 24.38
#